data_c8a0ca0342d4897e64d952bded5c685e
#
_entry.id   c8a0ca0342d4897e64d952bded5c685e
#
_cell.length_a   1.000
_cell.length_b   1.000
_cell.length_c   1.000
_cell.angle_alpha   90.00
_cell.angle_beta   90.00
_cell.angle_gamma   90.00
#
_symmetry.space_group_name_H-M   'P 1'
#
loop_
_entity.id
_entity.type
_entity.pdbx_description
1 polymer ?
#
loop_
_entity_poly.entity_id
_entity_poly.type
_entity_poly.pdbx_seq_one_letter_code
_entity_poly.pdbx_strand_id
1 'polypeptide(L)'
;MEFVHVVMFGFISALAAAQVPHWGPCPEPEVQQAFSLKQFMGRWFEIAKLPAQFEKGRCIETNFTLRTDSSIRVVSSEILKGELKKIEGTGIIEDPKNPAKLGITYSYVLPYSPYWILSTDYVNQALVYSCTDVLRLFHVDFAWVLGRTRSLPESAIEKAREVFARNNIDVTRMIPSRQLGCDKTL
;
A
#
# COMPACT_ATOMS: atom_id res chain seq x y z
N MET A 1 -0.82 -28.44 -29.63
CA MET A 1 -0.95 -28.44 -28.15
C MET A 1 0.30 -27.89 -27.46
N GLU A 2 1.47 -27.87 -28.05
CA GLU A 2 2.72 -27.37 -27.41
C GLU A 2 2.83 -25.83 -27.33
N PHE A 3 2.21 -25.10 -28.26
CA PHE A 3 2.26 -23.62 -28.29
C PHE A 3 1.53 -22.96 -27.10
N VAL A 4 0.47 -23.58 -26.61
CA VAL A 4 -0.32 -23.05 -25.48
C VAL A 4 0.45 -23.16 -24.17
N HIS A 5 1.23 -24.22 -23.99
CA HIS A 5 2.04 -24.43 -22.77
C HIS A 5 3.23 -23.45 -22.70
N VAL A 6 3.85 -23.12 -23.82
CA VAL A 6 4.96 -22.16 -23.86
C VAL A 6 4.48 -20.74 -23.57
N VAL A 7 3.29 -20.37 -24.05
CA VAL A 7 2.69 -19.04 -23.77
C VAL A 7 2.27 -18.91 -22.32
N MET A 8 1.70 -19.97 -21.72
CA MET A 8 1.33 -19.96 -20.29
C MET A 8 2.57 -19.88 -19.39
N PHE A 9 3.65 -20.61 -19.68
CA PHE A 9 4.89 -20.52 -18.90
C PHE A 9 5.57 -19.15 -19.04
N GLY A 10 5.51 -18.54 -20.21
CA GLY A 10 6.05 -17.20 -20.45
C GLY A 10 5.31 -16.11 -19.67
N PHE A 11 3.99 -16.21 -19.52
CA PHE A 11 3.19 -15.27 -18.73
C PHE A 11 3.44 -15.39 -17.21
N ILE A 12 3.61 -16.61 -16.70
CA ILE A 12 3.93 -16.84 -15.27
C ILE A 12 5.33 -16.31 -14.95
N SER A 13 6.30 -16.46 -15.86
CA SER A 13 7.66 -15.95 -15.66
C SER A 13 7.76 -14.42 -15.69
N ALA A 14 6.90 -13.73 -16.45
CA ALA A 14 6.87 -12.26 -16.51
C ALA A 14 6.25 -11.62 -15.25
N LEU A 15 5.32 -12.29 -14.58
CA LEU A 15 4.73 -11.84 -13.33
C LEU A 15 5.66 -12.05 -12.13
N ALA A 16 6.54 -13.05 -12.17
CA ALA A 16 7.45 -13.40 -11.07
C ALA A 16 8.61 -12.42 -10.86
N ALA A 17 8.93 -11.56 -11.84
CA ALA A 17 10.10 -10.65 -11.76
C ALA A 17 9.82 -9.34 -11.01
N ALA A 18 8.58 -9.05 -10.61
CA ALA A 18 8.16 -7.73 -10.17
C ALA A 18 7.63 -7.65 -8.74
N GLN A 19 7.19 -8.75 -8.20
CA GLN A 19 6.63 -8.86 -6.85
C GLN A 19 7.32 -10.04 -6.18
N VAL A 20 7.53 -9.96 -4.88
CA VAL A 20 8.11 -11.07 -4.11
C VAL A 20 6.97 -11.97 -3.66
N PRO A 21 6.73 -13.11 -4.32
CA PRO A 21 5.79 -14.07 -3.78
C PRO A 21 6.40 -14.70 -2.53
N HIS A 22 5.63 -14.71 -1.45
CA HIS A 22 5.96 -15.42 -0.23
C HIS A 22 5.18 -16.73 -0.17
N TRP A 23 5.82 -17.81 0.29
CA TRP A 23 5.16 -19.08 0.45
C TRP A 23 4.15 -19.06 1.58
N GLY A 24 3.04 -19.74 1.40
CA GLY A 24 1.94 -19.84 2.36
C GLY A 24 0.89 -18.74 2.21
N PRO A 25 -0.14 -18.77 3.07
CA PRO A 25 -1.22 -17.78 3.04
C PRO A 25 -0.76 -16.42 3.57
N CYS A 26 -1.56 -15.39 3.30
CA CYS A 26 -1.37 -14.06 3.89
C CYS A 26 -1.29 -14.13 5.41
N PRO A 27 -0.36 -13.42 6.05
CA PRO A 27 -0.41 -13.19 7.49
C PRO A 27 -1.70 -12.44 7.88
N GLU A 28 -2.18 -12.69 9.08
CA GLU A 28 -3.32 -11.98 9.68
C GLU A 28 -2.82 -11.01 10.76
N PRO A 29 -2.29 -9.84 10.36
CA PRO A 29 -1.73 -8.89 11.30
C PRO A 29 -2.81 -8.24 12.15
N GLU A 30 -2.42 -7.81 13.35
CA GLU A 30 -3.24 -6.92 14.15
C GLU A 30 -3.35 -5.56 13.47
N VAL A 31 -4.57 -5.02 13.44
CA VAL A 31 -4.84 -3.67 12.91
C VAL A 31 -5.04 -2.66 14.02
N GLN A 32 -4.91 -1.38 13.68
CA GLN A 32 -5.10 -0.27 14.60
C GLN A 32 -6.43 -0.39 15.35
N GLN A 33 -6.36 -0.57 16.67
CA GLN A 33 -7.53 -0.59 17.54
C GLN A 33 -8.13 0.81 17.68
N ALA A 34 -9.46 0.89 17.89
CA ALA A 34 -10.19 2.14 17.98
C ALA A 34 -9.90 3.13 16.84
N PHE A 35 -9.75 2.60 15.61
CA PHE A 35 -9.38 3.39 14.44
C PHE A 35 -10.42 4.45 14.11
N SER A 36 -9.96 5.68 13.93
CA SER A 36 -10.78 6.83 13.53
C SER A 36 -10.55 7.17 12.06
N LEU A 37 -11.48 6.74 11.19
CA LEU A 37 -11.41 7.06 9.78
C LEU A 37 -11.32 8.58 9.53
N LYS A 38 -12.07 9.38 10.31
CA LYS A 38 -12.07 10.84 10.20
C LYS A 38 -10.68 11.45 10.45
N GLN A 39 -9.94 10.95 11.45
CA GLN A 39 -8.61 11.45 11.76
C GLN A 39 -7.58 10.99 10.73
N PHE A 40 -7.81 9.82 10.10
CA PHE A 40 -6.93 9.29 9.07
C PHE A 40 -7.01 10.05 7.74
N MET A 41 -8.13 10.75 7.48
CA MET A 41 -8.32 11.51 6.23
C MET A 41 -7.21 12.55 6.00
N GLY A 42 -7.15 13.07 4.77
CA GLY A 42 -6.17 14.03 4.32
C GLY A 42 -4.99 13.38 3.62
N ARG A 43 -3.90 14.12 3.51
CA ARG A 43 -2.72 13.74 2.73
C ARG A 43 -1.73 12.93 3.56
N TRP A 44 -1.20 11.90 2.90
CA TRP A 44 -0.11 11.07 3.39
C TRP A 44 0.98 10.97 2.32
N PHE A 45 2.23 11.11 2.71
CA PHE A 45 3.41 10.92 1.87
C PHE A 45 3.96 9.52 2.06
N GLU A 46 4.35 8.86 0.97
CA GLU A 46 5.03 7.58 1.02
C GLU A 46 6.49 7.79 1.45
N ILE A 47 6.89 7.24 2.58
CA ILE A 47 8.26 7.39 3.13
C ILE A 47 9.12 6.18 2.81
N ALA A 48 8.56 4.98 2.97
CA ALA A 48 9.20 3.72 2.59
C ALA A 48 8.14 2.72 2.19
N LYS A 49 8.53 1.74 1.37
CA LYS A 49 7.65 0.67 0.89
C LYS A 49 8.37 -0.61 0.55
N LEU A 50 7.64 -1.72 0.48
CA LEU A 50 8.07 -2.86 -0.30
C LEU A 50 8.06 -2.51 -1.79
N PRO A 51 9.01 -3.04 -2.60
CA PRO A 51 9.05 -2.77 -4.03
C PRO A 51 7.73 -3.13 -4.72
N ALA A 52 7.16 -2.18 -5.46
CA ALA A 52 5.91 -2.35 -6.22
C ALA A 52 6.08 -1.87 -7.65
N GLN A 53 5.60 -2.65 -8.62
CA GLN A 53 5.74 -2.33 -10.05
C GLN A 53 4.83 -1.17 -10.50
N PHE A 54 3.75 -0.93 -9.78
CA PHE A 54 2.79 0.12 -10.08
C PHE A 54 3.15 1.49 -9.48
N GLU A 55 4.20 1.56 -8.62
CA GLU A 55 4.68 2.78 -7.97
C GLU A 55 6.18 2.96 -8.25
N LYS A 56 6.50 3.51 -9.43
CA LYS A 56 7.88 3.66 -9.91
C LYS A 56 8.39 5.10 -9.86
N GLY A 57 7.50 6.04 -9.63
CA GLY A 57 7.79 7.46 -9.59
C GLY A 57 8.49 7.93 -8.32
N ARG A 58 8.57 9.24 -8.19
CA ARG A 58 9.00 9.94 -6.97
C ARG A 58 7.88 10.85 -6.49
N CYS A 59 8.01 11.42 -5.31
CA CYS A 59 7.01 12.33 -4.73
C CYS A 59 5.63 11.67 -4.58
N ILE A 60 5.63 10.37 -4.27
CA ILE A 60 4.38 9.62 -4.13
C ILE A 60 3.64 10.11 -2.90
N GLU A 61 2.37 10.46 -3.10
CA GLU A 61 1.47 10.87 -2.04
C GLU A 61 0.05 10.39 -2.34
N THR A 62 -0.73 10.16 -1.29
CA THR A 62 -2.14 9.80 -1.38
C THR A 62 -2.98 10.70 -0.51
N ASN A 63 -4.06 11.22 -1.06
CA ASN A 63 -5.04 12.02 -0.36
C ASN A 63 -6.36 11.26 -0.20
N PHE A 64 -6.82 11.15 1.04
CA PHE A 64 -8.05 10.47 1.41
C PHE A 64 -9.10 11.50 1.79
N THR A 65 -10.30 11.41 1.21
CA THR A 65 -11.42 12.32 1.49
C THR A 65 -12.69 11.51 1.69
N LEU A 66 -13.37 11.72 2.81
CA LEU A 66 -14.64 11.05 3.07
C LEU A 66 -15.73 11.66 2.17
N ARG A 67 -16.50 10.81 1.47
CA ARG A 67 -17.66 11.21 0.67
C ARG A 67 -18.93 11.18 1.51
N THR A 68 -19.98 11.78 1.01
CA THR A 68 -21.30 11.83 1.67
C THR A 68 -21.98 10.48 1.81
N ASP A 69 -21.64 9.52 0.96
CA ASP A 69 -22.12 8.14 1.00
C ASP A 69 -21.28 7.23 1.93
N SER A 70 -20.41 7.82 2.74
CA SER A 70 -19.47 7.13 3.63
C SER A 70 -18.35 6.35 2.92
N SER A 71 -18.27 6.38 1.60
CA SER A 71 -17.10 5.88 0.87
C SER A 71 -15.94 6.87 0.97
N ILE A 72 -14.74 6.41 0.64
CA ILE A 72 -13.52 7.20 0.69
C ILE A 72 -13.06 7.49 -0.73
N ARG A 73 -12.91 8.75 -1.10
CA ARG A 73 -12.20 9.15 -2.30
C ARG A 73 -10.71 9.05 -2.05
N VAL A 74 -10.00 8.27 -2.84
CA VAL A 74 -8.57 8.05 -2.75
C VAL A 74 -7.91 8.62 -4.00
N VAL A 75 -7.04 9.60 -3.85
CA VAL A 75 -6.28 10.18 -4.98
C VAL A 75 -4.80 9.98 -4.71
N SER A 76 -4.19 9.07 -5.45
CA SER A 76 -2.74 8.87 -5.43
C SER A 76 -2.08 9.63 -6.57
N SER A 77 -0.91 10.19 -6.30
CA SER A 77 -0.12 10.90 -7.30
C SER A 77 1.36 10.57 -7.18
N GLU A 78 2.04 10.56 -8.31
CA GLU A 78 3.50 10.39 -8.41
C GLU A 78 4.06 11.25 -9.54
N ILE A 79 5.34 11.58 -9.49
CA ILE A 79 6.07 12.14 -10.61
C ILE A 79 6.83 10.99 -11.30
N LEU A 80 6.39 10.62 -12.49
CA LEU A 80 6.98 9.58 -13.30
C LEU A 80 7.55 10.18 -14.59
N LYS A 81 8.84 10.00 -14.84
CA LYS A 81 9.55 10.58 -16.00
C LYS A 81 9.38 12.09 -16.16
N GLY A 82 9.30 12.83 -15.05
CA GLY A 82 9.11 14.27 -15.02
C GLY A 82 7.66 14.76 -15.12
N GLU A 83 6.70 13.87 -15.35
CA GLU A 83 5.28 14.19 -15.44
C GLU A 83 4.52 13.78 -14.16
N LEU A 84 3.59 14.65 -13.75
CA LEU A 84 2.66 14.34 -12.67
C LEU A 84 1.60 13.37 -13.18
N LYS A 85 1.57 12.17 -12.59
CA LYS A 85 0.52 11.17 -12.80
C LYS A 85 -0.39 11.15 -11.59
N LYS A 86 -1.71 11.07 -11.84
CA LYS A 86 -2.73 10.93 -10.79
C LYS A 86 -3.66 9.78 -11.14
N ILE A 87 -4.04 9.04 -10.11
CA ILE A 87 -5.07 8.01 -10.21
C ILE A 87 -6.07 8.21 -9.09
N GLU A 88 -7.35 8.10 -9.42
CA GLU A 88 -8.43 8.18 -8.43
C GLU A 88 -9.05 6.81 -8.22
N GLY A 89 -9.26 6.48 -6.97
CA GLY A 89 -9.91 5.26 -6.53
C GLY A 89 -11.00 5.51 -5.50
N THR A 90 -11.63 4.43 -5.11
CA THR A 90 -12.64 4.40 -4.06
C THR A 90 -12.20 3.43 -2.96
N GLY A 91 -12.29 3.89 -1.72
CA GLY A 91 -12.06 3.08 -0.53
C GLY A 91 -13.36 2.85 0.23
N ILE A 92 -13.43 1.72 0.92
CA ILE A 92 -14.53 1.36 1.83
C ILE A 92 -13.96 0.76 3.11
N ILE A 93 -14.75 0.75 4.18
CA ILE A 93 -14.50 -0.10 5.34
C ILE A 93 -15.03 -1.49 5.00
N GLU A 94 -14.15 -2.50 4.94
CA GLU A 94 -14.54 -3.88 4.61
C GLU A 94 -15.18 -4.59 5.80
N ASP A 95 -14.68 -4.32 7.01
CA ASP A 95 -15.19 -4.91 8.25
C ASP A 95 -15.55 -3.82 9.26
N PRO A 96 -16.86 -3.55 9.50
CA PRO A 96 -17.28 -2.55 10.48
C PRO A 96 -16.81 -2.83 11.92
N LYS A 97 -16.47 -4.08 12.27
CA LYS A 97 -15.91 -4.43 13.57
C LYS A 97 -14.42 -4.07 13.68
N ASN A 98 -13.76 -4.01 12.55
CA ASN A 98 -12.35 -3.64 12.41
C ASN A 98 -12.19 -2.52 11.37
N PRO A 99 -12.60 -1.28 11.67
CA PRO A 99 -12.67 -0.21 10.69
C PRO A 99 -11.31 0.23 10.12
N ALA A 100 -10.21 -0.26 10.66
CA ALA A 100 -8.87 -0.12 10.10
C ALA A 100 -8.60 -1.07 8.93
N LYS A 101 -9.48 -2.04 8.67
CA LYS A 101 -9.45 -2.90 7.47
C LYS A 101 -10.21 -2.21 6.35
N LEU A 102 -9.49 -1.41 5.57
CA LEU A 102 -10.02 -0.77 4.39
C LEU A 102 -9.81 -1.66 3.16
N GLY A 103 -10.70 -1.53 2.18
CA GLY A 103 -10.50 -2.01 0.82
C GLY A 103 -10.42 -0.82 -0.13
N ILE A 104 -9.49 -0.86 -1.09
CA ILE A 104 -9.34 0.19 -2.12
C ILE A 104 -9.39 -0.44 -3.50
N THR A 105 -10.13 0.19 -4.42
CA THR A 105 -10.09 -0.12 -5.85
C THR A 105 -9.87 1.13 -6.68
N TYR A 106 -9.13 0.98 -7.77
CA TYR A 106 -8.91 2.01 -8.79
C TYR A 106 -9.66 1.68 -10.09
N SER A 107 -10.59 0.74 -10.04
CA SER A 107 -11.36 0.30 -11.19
C SER A 107 -12.77 -0.11 -10.77
N TYR A 108 -13.75 0.21 -11.58
CA TYR A 108 -15.15 -0.19 -11.34
C TYR A 108 -15.41 -1.69 -11.60
N VAL A 109 -14.46 -2.38 -12.24
CA VAL A 109 -14.62 -3.80 -12.61
C VAL A 109 -13.71 -4.73 -11.80
N LEU A 110 -12.78 -4.20 -11.03
CA LEU A 110 -11.88 -4.98 -10.18
C LEU A 110 -12.38 -4.99 -8.72
N PRO A 111 -12.16 -6.08 -7.99
CA PRO A 111 -12.48 -6.14 -6.58
C PRO A 111 -11.65 -5.13 -5.78
N TYR A 112 -12.11 -4.84 -4.57
CA TYR A 112 -11.33 -4.08 -3.62
C TYR A 112 -10.11 -4.88 -3.17
N SER A 113 -8.96 -4.23 -3.12
CA SER A 113 -7.72 -4.79 -2.56
C SER A 113 -7.62 -4.38 -1.10
N PRO A 114 -7.18 -5.28 -0.21
CA PRO A 114 -6.95 -4.94 1.19
C PRO A 114 -6.02 -3.74 1.35
N TYR A 115 -6.35 -2.85 2.27
CA TYR A 115 -5.54 -1.69 2.65
C TYR A 115 -5.68 -1.50 4.15
N TRP A 116 -4.93 -2.30 4.91
CA TRP A 116 -5.10 -2.42 6.35
C TRP A 116 -4.15 -1.50 7.10
N ILE A 117 -4.71 -0.66 7.97
CA ILE A 117 -3.93 0.24 8.81
C ILE A 117 -3.49 -0.54 10.04
N LEU A 118 -2.21 -0.92 10.12
CA LEU A 118 -1.66 -1.67 11.25
C LEU A 118 -1.44 -0.78 12.46
N SER A 119 -0.96 0.44 12.22
CA SER A 119 -0.68 1.41 13.29
C SER A 119 -0.72 2.82 12.74
N THR A 120 -1.22 3.77 13.50
CA THR A 120 -1.14 5.21 13.19
C THR A 120 -1.30 6.06 14.44
N ASP A 121 -0.58 7.17 14.51
CA ASP A 121 -0.82 8.25 15.46
C ASP A 121 -1.65 9.40 14.85
N TYR A 122 -2.07 9.25 13.58
CA TYR A 122 -2.85 10.19 12.77
C TYR A 122 -2.14 11.49 12.39
N VAL A 123 -1.13 11.91 13.15
CA VAL A 123 -0.50 13.23 13.05
C VAL A 123 0.93 13.19 12.50
N ASN A 124 1.62 12.05 12.58
CA ASN A 124 2.98 11.88 12.08
C ASN A 124 3.10 10.73 11.09
N GLN A 125 2.66 9.53 11.46
CA GLN A 125 2.90 8.32 10.67
C GLN A 125 1.73 7.35 10.64
N ALA A 126 1.73 6.52 9.61
CA ALA A 126 0.86 5.34 9.50
C ALA A 126 1.62 4.18 8.85
N LEU A 127 1.31 2.97 9.31
CA LEU A 127 1.83 1.72 8.76
C LEU A 127 0.69 1.00 8.08
N VAL A 128 0.88 0.66 6.83
CA VAL A 128 -0.15 0.07 5.98
C VAL A 128 0.33 -1.24 5.40
N TYR A 129 -0.55 -2.19 5.32
CA TYR A 129 -0.30 -3.50 4.75
C TYR A 129 -1.43 -3.92 3.82
N SER A 130 -1.06 -4.56 2.75
CA SER A 130 -1.96 -5.16 1.77
C SER A 130 -1.44 -6.54 1.41
N CYS A 131 -2.31 -7.54 1.39
CA CYS A 131 -1.92 -8.89 1.00
C CYS A 131 -3.02 -9.56 0.20
N THR A 132 -2.63 -10.32 -0.81
CA THR A 132 -3.52 -11.11 -1.65
C THR A 132 -3.03 -12.54 -1.73
N ASP A 133 -3.86 -13.48 -1.31
CA ASP A 133 -3.61 -14.91 -1.44
C ASP A 133 -3.73 -15.36 -2.89
N VAL A 134 -2.80 -16.19 -3.32
CA VAL A 134 -2.87 -16.88 -4.60
C VAL A 134 -2.99 -18.39 -4.33
N LEU A 135 -4.21 -18.88 -4.46
CA LEU A 135 -4.59 -20.29 -4.23
C LEU A 135 -4.17 -20.84 -2.86
N ARG A 136 -3.92 -19.98 -1.88
CA ARG A 136 -3.37 -20.31 -0.56
C ARG A 136 -2.02 -21.06 -0.57
N LEU A 137 -1.37 -21.09 -1.72
CA LEU A 137 -0.03 -21.67 -1.89
C LEU A 137 1.07 -20.65 -1.68
N PHE A 138 0.82 -19.43 -2.11
CA PHE A 138 1.68 -18.28 -1.91
C PHE A 138 0.82 -17.01 -1.83
N HIS A 139 1.42 -15.93 -1.35
CA HIS A 139 0.79 -14.63 -1.31
C HIS A 139 1.69 -13.56 -1.92
N VAL A 140 1.06 -12.47 -2.31
CA VAL A 140 1.72 -11.26 -2.75
C VAL A 140 1.31 -10.15 -1.81
N ASP A 141 2.29 -9.46 -1.25
CA ASP A 141 2.03 -8.42 -0.29
C ASP A 141 2.75 -7.10 -0.59
N PHE A 142 2.24 -6.06 0.03
CA PHE A 142 2.76 -4.70 -0.02
C PHE A 142 2.73 -4.12 1.39
N ALA A 143 3.74 -3.33 1.72
CA ALA A 143 3.79 -2.63 2.98
C ALA A 143 4.31 -1.22 2.75
N TRP A 144 3.70 -0.25 3.43
CA TRP A 144 4.06 1.16 3.34
C TRP A 144 4.25 1.77 4.72
N VAL A 145 5.27 2.60 4.83
CA VAL A 145 5.42 3.59 5.90
C VAL A 145 5.01 4.94 5.32
N LEU A 146 3.95 5.49 5.85
CA LEU A 146 3.41 6.79 5.44
C LEU A 146 3.74 7.87 6.47
N GLY A 147 3.95 9.10 6.01
CA GLY A 147 4.18 10.26 6.85
C GLY A 147 3.22 11.41 6.53
N ARG A 148 2.90 12.25 7.53
CA ARG A 148 2.22 13.53 7.29
C ARG A 148 3.17 14.61 6.75
N THR A 149 4.46 14.35 6.86
CA THR A 149 5.53 15.13 6.24
C THR A 149 6.31 14.25 5.26
N ARG A 150 7.09 14.85 4.37
CA ARG A 150 7.87 14.13 3.34
C ARG A 150 9.08 13.37 3.90
N SER A 151 9.33 13.45 5.19
CA SER A 151 10.39 12.73 5.88
C SER A 151 9.94 12.30 7.28
N LEU A 152 10.48 11.20 7.73
CA LEU A 152 10.36 10.73 9.11
C LEU A 152 11.78 10.52 9.69
N PRO A 153 11.96 10.64 11.00
CA PRO A 153 13.20 10.23 11.66
C PRO A 153 13.51 8.75 11.42
N GLU A 154 14.79 8.40 11.27
CA GLU A 154 15.20 7.00 11.06
C GLU A 154 14.68 6.08 12.18
N SER A 155 14.69 6.56 13.41
CA SER A 155 14.15 5.81 14.55
C SER A 155 12.64 5.48 14.42
N ALA A 156 11.88 6.28 13.68
CA ALA A 156 10.47 5.98 13.39
C ALA A 156 10.35 4.89 12.32
N ILE A 157 11.25 4.88 11.33
CA ILE A 157 11.30 3.86 10.28
C ILE A 157 11.72 2.51 10.89
N GLU A 158 12.72 2.50 11.77
CA GLU A 158 13.13 1.27 12.46
C GLU A 158 12.01 0.70 13.35
N LYS A 159 11.31 1.54 14.11
CA LYS A 159 10.12 1.11 14.87
C LYS A 159 9.02 0.56 13.96
N ALA A 160 8.84 1.14 12.78
CA ALA A 160 7.88 0.63 11.79
C ALA A 160 8.27 -0.78 11.33
N ARG A 161 9.56 -1.03 11.04
CA ARG A 161 10.06 -2.36 10.68
C ARG A 161 9.81 -3.40 11.78
N GLU A 162 10.00 -3.02 13.05
CA GLU A 162 9.70 -3.89 14.20
C GLU A 162 8.20 -4.24 14.28
N VAL A 163 7.30 -3.28 13.99
CA VAL A 163 5.86 -3.55 13.96
C VAL A 163 5.50 -4.54 12.86
N PHE A 164 6.04 -4.38 11.65
CA PHE A 164 5.83 -5.34 10.56
C PHE A 164 6.36 -6.73 10.93
N ALA A 165 7.58 -6.81 11.45
CA ALA A 165 8.21 -8.08 11.85
C ALA A 165 7.40 -8.84 12.91
N ARG A 166 6.87 -8.13 13.92
CA ARG A 166 6.01 -8.74 14.96
C ARG A 166 4.70 -9.29 14.41
N ASN A 167 4.25 -8.80 13.27
CA ASN A 167 3.07 -9.28 12.57
C ASN A 167 3.39 -10.31 11.47
N ASN A 168 4.60 -10.89 11.47
CA ASN A 168 5.09 -11.85 10.48
C ASN A 168 5.10 -11.30 9.03
N ILE A 169 5.29 -10.00 8.88
CA ILE A 169 5.41 -9.33 7.58
C ILE A 169 6.89 -9.10 7.31
N ASP A 170 7.42 -9.73 6.25
CA ASP A 170 8.82 -9.58 5.86
C ASP A 170 9.04 -8.25 5.12
N VAL A 171 9.67 -7.30 5.80
CA VAL A 171 10.04 -6.00 5.23
C VAL A 171 11.55 -5.82 5.04
N THR A 172 12.31 -6.91 4.98
CA THR A 172 13.77 -6.85 4.76
C THR A 172 14.14 -6.17 3.44
N ARG A 173 13.25 -6.23 2.45
CA ARG A 173 13.40 -5.61 1.12
C ARG A 173 12.77 -4.22 1.01
N MET A 174 12.27 -3.65 2.13
CA MET A 174 11.67 -2.31 2.13
C MET A 174 12.70 -1.25 1.73
N ILE A 175 12.33 -0.41 0.78
CA ILE A 175 13.15 0.66 0.22
C ILE A 175 12.59 2.04 0.58
N PRO A 176 13.45 3.05 0.77
CA PRO A 176 13.01 4.42 0.95
C PRO A 176 12.39 4.98 -0.33
N SER A 177 11.32 5.76 -0.18
CA SER A 177 10.68 6.49 -1.28
C SER A 177 11.32 7.85 -1.49
N ARG A 178 11.46 8.25 -2.75
CA ARG A 178 12.13 9.51 -3.11
C ARG A 178 11.18 10.70 -2.94
N GLN A 179 11.36 11.45 -1.85
CA GLN A 179 10.56 12.64 -1.50
C GLN A 179 11.33 13.97 -1.60
N LEU A 180 12.58 13.96 -2.10
CA LEU A 180 13.38 15.18 -2.24
C LEU A 180 12.98 15.98 -3.51
N GLY A 181 12.91 17.29 -3.37
CA GLY A 181 12.63 18.20 -4.48
C GLY A 181 11.20 18.17 -5.00
N CYS A 182 10.24 17.73 -4.17
CA CYS A 182 8.84 17.54 -4.56
C CYS A 182 7.99 18.82 -4.49
N ASP A 183 8.33 19.77 -3.63
CA ASP A 183 7.49 20.93 -3.34
C ASP A 183 7.45 21.99 -4.47
N LYS A 184 8.30 21.84 -5.49
CA LYS A 184 8.36 22.75 -6.65
C LYS A 184 7.54 22.26 -7.86
N THR A 185 6.88 21.09 -7.74
CA THR A 185 6.27 20.39 -8.88
C THR A 185 4.80 19.99 -8.69
N LEU A 186 4.23 20.28 -7.53
CA LEU A 186 2.82 19.95 -7.18
C LEU A 186 1.98 21.20 -7.00
#